data_2541f03c50210e0048d45493de5ca18a
#
_entry.id   2541f03c50210e0048d45493de5ca18a
#
_cell.length_a   1.000
_cell.length_b   1.000
_cell.length_c   1.000
_cell.angle_alpha   90.00
_cell.angle_beta   90.00
_cell.angle_gamma   90.00
#
_symmetry.space_group_name_H-M   'P 1'
#
loop_
_entity.id
_entity.type
_entity.pdbx_description
1 polymer ?
#
loop_
_entity_poly.entity_id
_entity_poly.type
_entity_poly.pdbx_seq_one_letter_code
_entity_poly.pdbx_strand_id
1 'polypeptide(L)' 'MALREVIVSLNSLGVGDLEAMQRKIAMARLAVVEHGEAELADKLAEASAALEDGRFTEYRRLLSLVVSRLGHLKD' A
#
# COMPACT_ATOMS: atom_id res chain seq x y z
N MET A 1 0.20 -12.16 6.78
CA MET A 1 1.36 -11.63 6.01
C MET A 1 2.23 -10.78 6.92
N ALA A 2 3.53 -10.98 6.89
CA ALA A 2 4.45 -10.20 7.70
C ALA A 2 4.60 -8.79 7.12
N LEU A 3 4.88 -7.81 7.98
CA LEU A 3 5.05 -6.42 7.52
C LEU A 3 6.17 -6.29 6.49
N ARG A 4 7.24 -7.07 6.62
CA ARG A 4 8.32 -7.10 5.63
C ARG A 4 7.79 -7.48 4.24
N GLU A 5 6.90 -8.46 4.19
CA GLU A 5 6.33 -8.92 2.92
C GLU A 5 5.43 -7.84 2.32
N VAL A 6 4.71 -7.10 3.16
CA VAL A 6 3.87 -5.98 2.70
C VAL A 6 4.76 -4.92 2.04
N ILE A 7 5.88 -4.57 2.69
CA ILE A 7 6.81 -3.57 2.16
C ILE A 7 7.35 -4.03 0.81
N VAL A 8 7.79 -5.29 0.71
CA VAL A 8 8.31 -5.84 -0.54
C VAL A 8 7.24 -5.80 -1.63
N SER A 9 6.02 -6.20 -1.29
CA SER A 9 4.91 -6.20 -2.24
C SER A 9 4.62 -4.80 -2.76
N LEU A 10 4.58 -3.80 -1.87
CA LEU A 10 4.32 -2.41 -2.27
C LEU A 10 5.45 -1.83 -3.10
N ASN A 11 6.70 -2.16 -2.76
CA ASN A 11 7.85 -1.68 -3.53
C ASN A 11 7.94 -2.30 -4.92
N SER A 12 7.33 -3.46 -5.12
CA SER A 12 7.32 -4.11 -6.42
C SER A 12 6.09 -3.77 -7.26
N LEU A 13 5.26 -2.83 -6.79
CA LEU A 13 4.15 -2.32 -7.58
C LEU A 13 4.70 -1.43 -8.68
N GLY A 14 5.04 -2.03 -9.78
CA GLY A 14 5.58 -1.30 -10.91
C GLY A 14 4.48 -0.94 -11.89
N VAL A 15 4.93 -0.57 -13.08
CA VAL A 15 4.04 -0.33 -14.20
C VAL A 15 3.52 -1.68 -14.64
N GLY A 16 2.22 -1.83 -14.67
CA GLY A 16 1.66 -3.09 -15.09
C GLY A 16 0.18 -3.09 -15.11
N ASP A 17 -0.37 -4.28 -14.95
CA ASP A 17 -1.80 -4.49 -14.93
C ASP A 17 -2.43 -3.78 -13.73
N LEU A 18 -3.34 -2.86 -14.01
CA LEU A 18 -4.04 -2.09 -12.98
C LEU A 18 -4.76 -3.03 -12.00
N GLU A 19 -5.36 -4.08 -12.51
CA GLU A 19 -6.08 -5.03 -11.68
C GLU A 19 -5.14 -5.72 -10.70
N ALA A 20 -3.95 -6.12 -11.15
CA ALA A 20 -2.97 -6.75 -10.28
C ALA A 20 -2.47 -5.77 -9.22
N MET A 21 -2.27 -4.51 -9.58
CA MET A 21 -1.85 -3.48 -8.64
C MET A 21 -2.92 -3.26 -7.57
N GLN A 22 -4.18 -3.18 -7.97
CA GLN A 22 -5.29 -3.01 -7.02
C GLN A 22 -5.40 -4.21 -6.08
N ARG A 23 -5.17 -5.41 -6.59
CA ARG A 23 -5.21 -6.62 -5.78
C ARG A 23 -4.12 -6.61 -4.71
N LYS A 24 -2.91 -6.19 -5.09
CA LYS A 24 -1.80 -6.11 -4.14
C LYS A 24 -2.08 -5.08 -3.04
N ILE A 25 -2.67 -3.94 -3.41
CA ILE A 25 -3.05 -2.93 -2.44
C ILE A 25 -4.10 -3.48 -1.47
N ALA A 26 -5.08 -4.21 -1.98
CA ALA A 26 -6.13 -4.79 -1.14
C ALA A 26 -5.54 -5.79 -0.14
N MET A 27 -4.60 -6.61 -0.57
CA MET A 27 -3.94 -7.55 0.33
C MET A 27 -3.10 -6.84 1.38
N ALA A 28 -2.42 -5.76 1.00
CA ALA A 28 -1.66 -4.96 1.93
C ALA A 28 -2.56 -4.32 2.99
N ARG A 29 -3.75 -3.86 2.59
CA ARG A 29 -4.72 -3.29 3.52
C ARG A 29 -5.12 -4.31 4.59
N LEU A 30 -5.43 -5.52 4.17
CA LEU A 30 -5.80 -6.57 5.11
C LEU A 30 -4.66 -6.85 6.09
N ALA A 31 -3.44 -6.91 5.58
CA ALA A 31 -2.28 -7.19 6.41
C ALA A 31 -2.06 -6.10 7.47
N VAL A 32 -2.16 -4.83 7.09
CA VAL A 32 -1.93 -3.75 8.06
C VAL A 32 -3.07 -3.67 9.08
N VAL A 33 -4.29 -4.01 8.68
CA VAL A 33 -5.40 -4.07 9.63
C VAL A 33 -5.15 -5.18 10.66
N GLU A 34 -4.67 -6.33 10.23
CA GLU A 34 -4.35 -7.43 11.12
C GLU A 34 -3.27 -7.04 12.14
N HIS A 35 -2.39 -6.13 11.77
CA HIS A 35 -1.36 -5.63 12.69
C HIS A 35 -1.82 -4.42 13.51
N GLY A 36 -3.10 -4.07 13.42
CA GLY A 36 -3.66 -2.97 14.20
C GLY A 36 -3.33 -1.58 13.65
N GLU A 37 -2.93 -1.50 12.38
CA GLU A 37 -2.53 -0.24 11.75
C GLU A 37 -3.64 0.30 10.86
N ALA A 38 -4.75 0.71 11.48
CA ALA A 38 -5.92 1.19 10.75
C ALA A 38 -5.63 2.45 9.93
N GLU A 39 -4.75 3.33 10.43
CA GLU A 39 -4.39 4.54 9.69
C GLU A 39 -3.72 4.21 8.37
N LEU A 40 -2.84 3.21 8.38
CA LEU A 40 -2.16 2.78 7.17
C LEU A 40 -3.14 2.14 6.20
N ALA A 41 -4.13 1.42 6.70
CA ALA A 41 -5.17 0.85 5.86
C ALA A 41 -5.96 1.96 5.16
N ASP A 42 -6.25 3.05 5.86
CA ASP A 42 -6.94 4.21 5.27
C ASP A 42 -6.09 4.85 4.18
N LYS A 43 -4.78 4.98 4.42
CA LYS A 43 -3.88 5.55 3.40
C LYS A 43 -3.81 4.66 2.17
N LEU A 44 -3.82 3.35 2.35
CA LEU A 44 -3.85 2.43 1.21
C LEU A 44 -5.16 2.51 0.45
N ALA A 45 -6.28 2.73 1.14
CA ALA A 45 -7.56 2.94 0.47
C ALA A 45 -7.53 4.21 -0.37
N GLU A 46 -6.93 5.29 0.14
CA GLU A 46 -6.77 6.53 -0.61
C GLU A 46 -5.88 6.32 -1.82
N ALA A 47 -4.80 5.54 -1.66
CA ALA A 47 -3.91 5.23 -2.77
C ALA A 47 -4.64 4.45 -3.87
N SER A 48 -5.47 3.50 -3.48
CA SER A 48 -6.28 2.74 -4.42
C SER A 48 -7.21 3.66 -5.23
N ALA A 49 -7.87 4.58 -4.54
CA ALA A 49 -8.76 5.55 -5.20
C ALA A 49 -7.99 6.46 -6.15
N ALA A 50 -6.82 6.93 -5.72
CA ALA A 50 -5.98 7.78 -6.57
C ALA A 50 -5.54 7.03 -7.83
N LEU A 51 -5.21 5.76 -7.68
CA LEU A 51 -4.81 4.93 -8.81
C LEU A 51 -5.96 4.78 -9.81
N GLU A 52 -7.17 4.54 -9.34
CA GLU A 52 -8.34 4.44 -10.20
C GLU A 52 -8.63 5.74 -10.95
N ASP A 53 -8.39 6.87 -10.29
CA ASP A 53 -8.65 8.19 -10.86
C ASP A 53 -7.52 8.69 -11.76
N GLY A 54 -6.43 7.94 -11.88
CA GLY A 54 -5.28 8.34 -12.66
C GLY A 54 -4.41 9.40 -12.01
N ARG A 55 -4.60 9.63 -10.70
CA ARG A 55 -3.79 10.60 -9.94
C ARG A 55 -2.52 9.93 -9.46
N PHE A 56 -1.61 9.67 -10.40
CA PHE A 56 -0.42 8.86 -10.13
C PHE A 56 0.57 9.51 -9.17
N THR A 57 0.70 10.83 -9.20
CA THR A 57 1.58 11.53 -8.28
C THR A 57 1.13 11.34 -6.84
N GLU A 58 -0.15 11.50 -6.59
CA GLU A 58 -0.72 11.30 -5.27
C GLU A 58 -0.63 9.84 -4.83
N TYR A 59 -0.89 8.92 -5.76
CA TYR A 59 -0.77 7.50 -5.51
C TYR A 59 0.64 7.14 -5.01
N ARG A 60 1.67 7.62 -5.72
CA ARG A 60 3.06 7.36 -5.34
C ARG A 60 3.41 7.95 -4.00
N ARG A 61 2.92 9.15 -3.74
CA ARG A 61 3.17 9.83 -2.46
C ARG A 61 2.57 9.02 -1.30
N LEU A 62 1.34 8.54 -1.48
CA LEU A 62 0.67 7.75 -0.45
C LEU A 62 1.38 6.42 -0.22
N LEU A 63 1.81 5.75 -1.29
CA LEU A 63 2.56 4.51 -1.14
C LEU A 63 3.88 4.73 -0.41
N SER A 64 4.61 5.78 -0.76
CA SER A 64 5.87 6.11 -0.09
C SER A 64 5.67 6.33 1.40
N LEU A 65 4.59 7.03 1.74
CA LEU A 65 4.27 7.32 3.13
C LEU A 65 3.97 6.03 3.89
N VAL A 66 3.20 5.14 3.30
CA VAL A 66 2.87 3.85 3.92
C VAL A 66 4.13 3.00 4.10
N VAL A 67 4.95 2.90 3.07
CA VAL A 67 6.18 2.11 3.12
C VAL A 67 7.12 2.65 4.20
N SER A 68 7.25 3.98 4.30
CA SER A 68 8.07 4.60 5.31
C SER A 68 7.58 4.27 6.72
N ARG A 69 6.27 4.34 6.94
CA ARG A 69 5.69 4.01 8.26
C ARG A 69 5.89 2.54 8.61
N LEU A 70 5.68 1.66 7.62
CA LEU A 70 5.89 0.23 7.85
C LEU A 70 7.34 -0.07 8.17
N GLY A 71 8.27 0.66 7.58
CA GLY A 71 9.69 0.51 7.88
C GLY A 71 10.01 0.80 9.34
N HIS A 72 9.29 1.74 9.95
CA HIS A 72 9.45 2.06 11.37
C HIS A 72 8.80 1.03 12.29
N LEU A 73 7.77 0.34 11.80
CA LEU A 73 7.00 -0.59 12.61
C LEU A 73 7.56 -2.01 12.64
N LYS A 74 8.33 -2.38 11.63
CA LYS A 74 8.72 -3.78 11.45
C LYS A 74 9.71 -4.30 12.49
N ASP A 75 10.27 -3.44 13.29
CA ASP A 75 11.12 -3.84 14.40
C ASP A 75 10.30 -4.03 15.64
#